data_1af2f6abe52489b3e078f1ab23f368f0
#
_entry.id   1af2f6abe52489b3e078f1ab23f368f0
#
_cell.length_a   1.000
_cell.length_b   1.000
_cell.length_c   1.000
_cell.angle_alpha   90.00
_cell.angle_beta   90.00
_cell.angle_gamma   90.00
#
_symmetry.space_group_name_H-M   'P 1'
#
loop_
_entity.id
_entity.type
_entity.pdbx_description
1 polymer ?
#
loop_
_entity_poly.entity_id
_entity_poly.type
_entity_poly.pdbx_seq_one_letter_code
_entity_poly.pdbx_strand_id
1 'polypeptide(L)'
;MKKVLLSAIAAIGLAGGAAAQDQVRLGTNWLAQGGHGGFYQALADGTYAEHGLDVEIVMGGPQVNNRPMLAAERLDFLMTGNLLLSFDNVRNEIPTMVVAAFFQRDPQALMAHAGSYEDFADLANAPTILISRDGQFSFWQWLVDEHGFRDESLRPYGFNIAQFLGDEAIVQQAYATAEPLYAGDEGATVETHVLADHGWNTYSSTIETRRNLVEENPDLVQRFIDASIIGWYNFLYGDRTAAYELIMRDNPDQSVEKLDREIDELMALEIIDSGNALEHGIGALSLDRVAAFHDLAVNAGIIDEGAVDLDLVATDQFVNKGVGMDLHPH
;
A
#
# COMPACT_ATOMS: atom_id res chain seq x y z
N MET A 1 26.59 -32.53 -72.28
CA MET A 1 26.04 -31.32 -71.71
C MET A 1 25.19 -31.75 -70.52
N LYS A 2 25.73 -31.66 -69.26
CA LYS A 2 25.01 -32.03 -68.00
C LYS A 2 24.45 -30.76 -67.40
N LYS A 3 23.14 -30.68 -67.26
CA LYS A 3 22.44 -29.60 -66.56
C LYS A 3 22.45 -29.91 -65.06
N VAL A 4 23.09 -29.03 -64.31
CA VAL A 4 23.04 -29.03 -62.84
C VAL A 4 21.84 -28.16 -62.42
N LEU A 5 20.83 -28.76 -61.76
CA LEU A 5 19.77 -28.04 -61.10
C LEU A 5 20.26 -27.65 -59.70
N LEU A 6 20.40 -26.35 -59.44
CA LEU A 6 20.54 -25.80 -58.09
C LEU A 6 19.13 -25.69 -57.43
N SER A 7 18.90 -26.47 -56.39
CA SER A 7 17.72 -26.33 -55.52
C SER A 7 18.06 -25.24 -54.48
N ALA A 8 17.39 -24.11 -54.56
CA ALA A 8 17.43 -23.07 -53.50
C ALA A 8 16.46 -23.49 -52.37
N ILE A 9 17.03 -23.83 -51.21
CA ILE A 9 16.26 -24.03 -49.97
C ILE A 9 16.02 -22.64 -49.35
N ALA A 10 14.78 -22.15 -49.43
CA ALA A 10 14.36 -20.95 -48.75
C ALA A 10 14.18 -21.29 -47.26
N ALA A 11 15.10 -20.83 -46.42
CA ALA A 11 14.94 -20.83 -44.97
C ALA A 11 13.90 -19.78 -44.58
N ILE A 12 12.67 -20.21 -44.29
CA ILE A 12 11.65 -19.36 -43.67
C ILE A 12 12.06 -19.19 -42.20
N GLY A 13 12.74 -18.09 -41.90
CA GLY A 13 12.98 -17.67 -40.52
C GLY A 13 11.64 -17.30 -39.89
N LEU A 14 11.20 -18.12 -38.94
CA LEU A 14 10.17 -17.71 -37.97
C LEU A 14 10.78 -16.59 -37.10
N ALA A 15 10.59 -15.34 -37.55
CA ALA A 15 10.72 -14.20 -36.67
C ALA A 15 9.53 -14.29 -35.69
N GLY A 16 9.75 -14.93 -34.54
CA GLY A 16 8.85 -14.77 -33.41
C GLY A 16 8.82 -13.28 -33.06
N GLY A 17 7.76 -12.58 -33.47
CA GLY A 17 7.52 -11.22 -33.01
C GLY A 17 7.43 -11.25 -31.49
N ALA A 18 8.36 -10.63 -30.78
CA ALA A 18 8.14 -10.29 -29.38
C ALA A 18 6.82 -9.48 -29.37
N ALA A 19 5.80 -9.99 -28.71
CA ALA A 19 4.58 -9.24 -28.48
C ALA A 19 5.01 -7.96 -27.75
N ALA A 20 4.52 -6.80 -28.20
CA ALA A 20 4.78 -5.56 -27.49
C ALA A 20 4.19 -5.68 -26.09
N GLN A 21 4.97 -5.29 -25.07
CA GLN A 21 4.49 -5.26 -23.70
C GLN A 21 3.43 -4.17 -23.54
N ASP A 22 2.41 -4.44 -22.75
CA ASP A 22 1.43 -3.42 -22.40
C ASP A 22 2.07 -2.40 -21.46
N GLN A 23 1.94 -1.12 -21.80
CA GLN A 23 2.41 0.00 -20.97
C GLN A 23 1.46 0.17 -19.80
N VAL A 24 1.98 0.17 -18.58
CA VAL A 24 1.21 0.30 -17.33
C VAL A 24 1.86 1.35 -16.44
N ARG A 25 1.05 2.25 -15.88
CA ARG A 25 1.50 3.25 -14.91
C ARG A 25 0.89 2.97 -13.55
N LEU A 26 1.75 2.66 -12.58
CA LEU A 26 1.39 2.51 -11.16
C LEU A 26 1.75 3.79 -10.41
N GLY A 27 0.76 4.49 -9.87
CA GLY A 27 0.99 5.56 -8.90
C GLY A 27 1.20 5.01 -7.51
N THR A 28 2.16 5.55 -6.74
CA THR A 28 2.25 5.29 -5.30
C THR A 28 1.68 6.47 -4.51
N ASN A 29 1.32 6.22 -3.25
CA ASN A 29 0.76 7.24 -2.36
C ASN A 29 1.84 8.09 -1.67
N TRP A 30 3.09 7.64 -1.68
CA TRP A 30 4.21 8.26 -0.98
C TRP A 30 5.52 8.14 -1.74
N LEU A 31 6.60 8.73 -1.16
CA LEU A 31 7.97 8.57 -1.63
C LEU A 31 8.38 7.10 -1.60
N ALA A 32 9.27 6.69 -2.50
CA ALA A 32 9.77 5.32 -2.57
C ALA A 32 10.41 4.89 -1.24
N GLN A 33 9.98 3.74 -0.72
CA GLN A 33 10.38 3.19 0.58
C GLN A 33 10.09 1.68 0.63
N GLY A 34 10.45 1.00 1.72
CA GLY A 34 10.22 -0.43 1.90
C GLY A 34 8.76 -0.87 1.73
N GLY A 35 7.80 -0.02 2.16
CA GLY A 35 6.37 -0.26 1.98
C GLY A 35 5.88 -0.30 0.52
N HIS A 36 6.72 0.01 -0.47
CA HIS A 36 6.45 -0.13 -1.91
C HIS A 36 7.28 -1.25 -2.55
N GLY A 37 8.08 -1.95 -1.75
CA GLY A 37 9.17 -2.81 -2.21
C GLY A 37 8.76 -3.92 -3.16
N GLY A 38 7.60 -4.55 -2.97
CA GLY A 38 7.15 -5.62 -3.86
C GLY A 38 6.92 -5.15 -5.30
N PHE A 39 6.45 -3.92 -5.50
CA PHE A 39 6.28 -3.35 -6.84
C PHE A 39 7.62 -3.04 -7.49
N TYR A 40 8.57 -2.49 -6.71
CA TYR A 40 9.93 -2.26 -7.17
C TYR A 40 10.66 -3.57 -7.45
N GLN A 41 10.40 -4.62 -6.68
CA GLN A 41 10.96 -5.96 -6.90
C GLN A 41 10.47 -6.56 -8.21
N ALA A 42 9.15 -6.54 -8.46
CA ALA A 42 8.57 -7.06 -9.70
C ALA A 42 9.10 -6.32 -10.94
N LEU A 43 9.43 -5.02 -10.79
CA LEU A 43 10.08 -4.25 -11.84
C LEU A 43 11.56 -4.64 -12.01
N ALA A 44 12.30 -4.77 -10.91
CA ALA A 44 13.73 -4.99 -10.89
C ALA A 44 14.13 -6.39 -11.35
N ASP A 45 13.38 -7.43 -10.96
CA ASP A 45 13.67 -8.82 -11.30
C ASP A 45 13.03 -9.28 -12.62
N GLY A 46 12.27 -8.39 -13.27
CA GLY A 46 11.65 -8.67 -14.57
C GLY A 46 10.31 -9.39 -14.50
N THR A 47 9.74 -9.61 -13.32
CA THR A 47 8.45 -10.30 -13.13
C THR A 47 7.33 -9.61 -13.93
N TYR A 48 7.27 -8.27 -13.96
CA TYR A 48 6.31 -7.56 -14.81
C TYR A 48 6.53 -7.85 -16.30
N ALA A 49 7.78 -7.85 -16.75
CA ALA A 49 8.13 -8.12 -18.14
C ALA A 49 7.76 -9.54 -18.56
N GLU A 50 7.92 -10.54 -17.69
CA GLU A 50 7.49 -11.93 -17.90
C GLU A 50 5.98 -12.07 -18.02
N HIS A 51 5.22 -11.17 -17.37
CA HIS A 51 3.77 -11.06 -17.50
C HIS A 51 3.31 -10.17 -18.68
N GLY A 52 4.26 -9.77 -19.57
CA GLY A 52 3.96 -8.98 -20.76
C GLY A 52 3.65 -7.51 -20.45
N LEU A 53 4.15 -6.99 -19.33
CA LEU A 53 3.92 -5.61 -18.87
C LEU A 53 5.23 -4.81 -18.88
N ASP A 54 5.15 -3.55 -19.30
CA ASP A 54 6.20 -2.55 -19.12
C ASP A 54 5.67 -1.49 -18.14
N VAL A 55 6.09 -1.62 -16.86
CA VAL A 55 5.52 -0.86 -15.74
C VAL A 55 6.39 0.34 -15.41
N GLU A 56 5.78 1.52 -15.40
CA GLU A 56 6.34 2.76 -14.87
C GLU A 56 5.76 3.02 -13.47
N ILE A 57 6.63 3.17 -12.45
CA ILE A 57 6.21 3.58 -11.10
C ILE A 57 6.27 5.11 -11.01
N VAL A 58 5.11 5.74 -10.79
CA VAL A 58 4.95 7.19 -10.60
C VAL A 58 4.87 7.48 -9.11
N MET A 59 5.97 7.94 -8.55
CA MET A 59 6.10 8.17 -7.11
C MET A 59 5.19 9.29 -6.61
N GLY A 60 4.55 9.07 -5.47
CA GLY A 60 3.84 10.09 -4.71
C GLY A 60 4.76 10.91 -3.80
N GLY A 61 4.19 11.55 -2.79
CA GLY A 61 4.95 12.33 -1.80
C GLY A 61 4.10 13.34 -1.06
N PRO A 62 4.67 14.11 -0.10
CA PRO A 62 3.91 14.99 0.81
C PRO A 62 3.05 16.07 0.12
N GLN A 63 3.41 16.46 -1.09
CA GLN A 63 2.72 17.49 -1.88
C GLN A 63 2.13 16.93 -3.18
N VAL A 64 2.22 15.60 -3.39
CA VAL A 64 1.78 14.93 -4.62
C VAL A 64 0.49 14.18 -4.34
N ASN A 65 -0.57 14.52 -5.08
CA ASN A 65 -1.84 13.80 -5.04
C ASN A 65 -2.04 13.05 -6.37
N ASN A 66 -1.78 11.75 -6.36
CA ASN A 66 -1.93 10.88 -7.52
C ASN A 66 -3.39 10.43 -7.76
N ARG A 67 -4.31 10.61 -6.81
CA ARG A 67 -5.71 10.15 -6.93
C ARG A 67 -6.44 10.72 -8.18
N PRO A 68 -6.40 12.04 -8.46
CA PRO A 68 -7.03 12.57 -9.67
C PRO A 68 -6.42 12.04 -10.96
N MET A 69 -5.16 11.60 -10.94
CA MET A 69 -4.48 11.08 -12.13
C MET A 69 -5.04 9.73 -12.56
N LEU A 70 -5.50 8.89 -11.61
CA LEU A 70 -6.16 7.63 -11.93
C LEU A 70 -7.49 7.87 -12.68
N ALA A 71 -8.34 8.75 -12.15
CA ALA A 71 -9.60 9.09 -12.79
C ALA A 71 -9.42 9.78 -14.15
N ALA A 72 -8.31 10.52 -14.33
CA ALA A 72 -7.95 11.20 -15.58
C ALA A 72 -7.18 10.30 -16.57
N GLU A 73 -7.10 8.99 -16.35
CA GLU A 73 -6.43 8.00 -17.21
C GLU A 73 -4.93 8.26 -17.42
N ARG A 74 -4.30 8.98 -16.47
CA ARG A 74 -2.85 9.19 -16.46
C ARG A 74 -2.09 8.15 -15.66
N LEU A 75 -2.82 7.37 -14.86
CA LEU A 75 -2.38 6.17 -14.18
C LEU A 75 -3.35 5.05 -14.52
N ASP A 76 -2.89 3.82 -14.52
CA ASP A 76 -3.70 2.63 -14.70
C ASP A 76 -4.05 2.00 -13.36
N PHE A 77 -3.10 2.03 -12.43
CA PHE A 77 -3.25 1.59 -11.06
C PHE A 77 -2.75 2.64 -10.08
N LEU A 78 -3.32 2.64 -8.89
CA LEU A 78 -2.91 3.52 -7.80
C LEU A 78 -2.88 2.74 -6.49
N MET A 79 -1.74 2.74 -5.83
CA MET A 79 -1.65 2.32 -4.43
C MET A 79 -2.20 3.42 -3.53
N THR A 80 -3.24 3.11 -2.76
CA THR A 80 -3.89 4.05 -1.84
C THR A 80 -3.52 3.76 -0.38
N GLY A 81 -3.86 4.67 0.52
CA GLY A 81 -3.57 4.53 1.95
C GLY A 81 -4.44 3.45 2.60
N ASN A 82 -5.74 3.64 2.61
CA ASN A 82 -6.71 2.73 3.21
C ASN A 82 -8.09 2.83 2.55
N LEU A 83 -9.03 1.99 2.98
CA LEU A 83 -10.37 1.87 2.39
C LEU A 83 -11.24 3.14 2.50
N LEU A 84 -11.00 4.05 3.44
CA LEU A 84 -11.78 5.30 3.50
C LEU A 84 -11.63 6.14 2.24
N LEU A 85 -10.45 6.09 1.61
CA LEU A 85 -10.22 6.79 0.34
C LEU A 85 -11.07 6.20 -0.79
N SER A 86 -11.26 4.89 -0.78
CA SER A 86 -12.10 4.18 -1.76
C SER A 86 -13.58 4.44 -1.52
N PHE A 87 -14.02 4.48 -0.26
CA PHE A 87 -15.39 4.90 0.09
C PHE A 87 -15.66 6.33 -0.35
N ASP A 88 -14.70 7.24 -0.15
CA ASP A 88 -14.79 8.63 -0.60
C ASP A 88 -14.91 8.75 -2.13
N ASN A 89 -14.19 7.91 -2.87
CA ASN A 89 -14.31 7.85 -4.33
C ASN A 89 -15.74 7.48 -4.76
N VAL A 90 -16.35 6.46 -4.14
CA VAL A 90 -17.72 6.05 -4.45
C VAL A 90 -18.72 7.16 -4.10
N ARG A 91 -18.61 7.80 -2.94
CA ARG A 91 -19.44 8.93 -2.53
C ARG A 91 -19.40 10.10 -3.51
N ASN A 92 -18.24 10.34 -4.11
CA ASN A 92 -18.01 11.42 -5.08
C ASN A 92 -18.16 10.96 -6.53
N GLU A 93 -18.75 9.79 -6.76
CA GLU A 93 -19.01 9.21 -8.10
C GLU A 93 -17.72 9.07 -8.94
N ILE A 94 -16.56 8.95 -8.30
CA ILE A 94 -15.29 8.69 -8.99
C ILE A 94 -15.24 7.20 -9.37
N PRO A 95 -15.10 6.85 -10.66
CA PRO A 95 -15.30 5.48 -11.15
C PRO A 95 -14.07 4.59 -10.95
N THR A 96 -13.56 4.49 -9.72
CA THR A 96 -12.49 3.57 -9.34
C THR A 96 -13.00 2.45 -8.45
N MET A 97 -12.22 1.38 -8.31
CA MET A 97 -12.47 0.32 -7.33
C MET A 97 -11.17 -0.36 -6.91
N VAL A 98 -11.17 -0.92 -5.71
CA VAL A 98 -10.09 -1.73 -5.16
C VAL A 98 -10.09 -3.11 -5.80
N VAL A 99 -8.92 -3.58 -6.22
CA VAL A 99 -8.71 -4.89 -6.87
C VAL A 99 -7.73 -5.80 -6.11
N ALA A 100 -7.00 -5.27 -5.11
CA ALA A 100 -6.12 -6.02 -4.21
C ALA A 100 -5.85 -5.23 -2.93
N ALA A 101 -5.45 -5.93 -1.84
CA ALA A 101 -5.03 -5.31 -0.58
C ALA A 101 -3.70 -5.92 -0.12
N PHE A 102 -2.60 -5.19 -0.33
CA PHE A 102 -1.28 -5.72 0.01
C PHE A 102 -0.97 -5.65 1.51
N PHE A 103 -1.43 -4.62 2.20
CA PHE A 103 -1.32 -4.58 3.66
C PHE A 103 -2.59 -5.10 4.30
N GLN A 104 -2.46 -6.29 4.89
CA GLN A 104 -3.54 -6.95 5.61
C GLN A 104 -3.83 -6.26 6.95
N ARG A 105 -2.85 -5.54 7.48
CA ARG A 105 -2.93 -4.77 8.69
C ARG A 105 -2.46 -3.34 8.38
N ASP A 106 -3.26 -2.34 8.79
CA ASP A 106 -2.89 -0.94 8.62
C ASP A 106 -1.80 -0.58 9.64
N PRO A 107 -0.59 -0.14 9.22
CA PRO A 107 0.46 0.28 10.12
C PRO A 107 0.23 1.67 10.73
N GLN A 108 -0.92 2.28 10.53
CA GLN A 108 -1.28 3.52 11.18
C GLN A 108 -1.25 3.36 12.70
N ALA A 109 -0.55 4.26 13.38
CA ALA A 109 -0.28 4.17 14.80
C ALA A 109 -0.33 5.56 15.47
N LEU A 110 -0.37 5.54 16.80
CA LEU A 110 0.05 6.64 17.65
C LEU A 110 1.35 6.26 18.34
N MET A 111 2.30 7.18 18.42
CA MET A 111 3.52 7.00 19.20
C MET A 111 3.62 8.02 20.32
N ALA A 112 4.24 7.62 21.42
CA ALA A 112 4.54 8.42 22.60
C ALA A 112 5.97 8.15 23.08
N HIS A 113 6.56 9.04 23.85
CA HIS A 113 7.82 8.75 24.53
C HIS A 113 7.61 7.63 25.55
N ALA A 114 8.54 6.68 25.60
CA ALA A 114 8.44 5.51 26.46
C ALA A 114 8.26 5.88 27.94
N GLY A 115 7.23 5.33 28.56
CA GLY A 115 6.89 5.57 29.96
C GLY A 115 6.16 6.90 30.23
N SER A 116 5.79 7.68 29.21
CA SER A 116 4.99 8.90 29.39
C SER A 116 3.52 8.63 29.61
N TYR A 117 3.03 7.49 29.12
CA TYR A 117 1.63 7.02 29.26
C TYR A 117 1.61 5.56 29.67
N GLU A 118 0.57 5.12 30.40
CA GLU A 118 0.50 3.74 30.90
C GLU A 118 0.06 2.76 29.81
N ASP A 119 -0.90 3.15 28.98
CA ASP A 119 -1.46 2.33 27.89
C ASP A 119 -2.07 3.20 26.77
N PHE A 120 -2.67 2.56 25.77
CA PHE A 120 -3.33 3.24 24.66
C PHE A 120 -4.46 4.17 25.10
N ALA A 121 -5.26 3.79 26.08
CA ALA A 121 -6.39 4.60 26.54
C ALA A 121 -5.91 5.88 27.24
N ASP A 122 -4.74 5.83 27.91
CA ASP A 122 -4.15 6.98 28.57
C ASP A 122 -3.64 8.05 27.59
N LEU A 123 -3.34 7.67 26.34
CA LEU A 123 -2.98 8.62 25.27
C LEU A 123 -4.06 9.69 25.03
N ALA A 124 -5.33 9.38 25.30
CA ALA A 124 -6.44 10.33 25.19
C ALA A 124 -6.33 11.52 26.17
N ASN A 125 -5.50 11.40 27.21
CA ASN A 125 -5.23 12.46 28.19
C ASN A 125 -4.06 13.36 27.79
N ALA A 126 -3.39 13.08 26.68
CA ALA A 126 -2.27 13.89 26.19
C ALA A 126 -2.71 15.35 25.95
N PRO A 127 -1.91 16.35 26.40
CA PRO A 127 -2.21 17.75 26.21
C PRO A 127 -2.10 18.18 24.74
N THR A 128 -1.31 17.45 23.98
CA THR A 128 -1.06 17.69 22.54
C THR A 128 -0.97 16.37 21.78
N ILE A 129 -1.79 16.23 20.75
CA ILE A 129 -1.80 15.08 19.86
C ILE A 129 -1.63 15.58 18.42
N LEU A 130 -0.52 15.21 17.78
CA LEU A 130 -0.18 15.65 16.44
C LEU A 130 -0.76 14.67 15.42
N ILE A 131 -1.73 15.13 14.63
CA ILE A 131 -2.39 14.33 13.59
C ILE A 131 -2.32 15.08 12.25
N SER A 132 -1.99 14.38 11.18
CA SER A 132 -2.01 14.93 9.83
C SER A 132 -3.42 15.33 9.41
N ARG A 133 -3.53 16.20 8.41
CA ARG A 133 -4.82 16.60 7.88
C ARG A 133 -5.68 15.41 7.46
N ASP A 134 -5.07 14.44 6.76
CA ASP A 134 -5.81 13.26 6.30
C ASP A 134 -6.24 12.37 7.48
N GLY A 135 -5.40 12.24 8.51
CA GLY A 135 -5.73 11.53 9.74
C GLY A 135 -6.90 12.17 10.50
N GLN A 136 -7.03 13.50 10.46
CA GLN A 136 -8.14 14.22 11.11
C GLN A 136 -9.51 13.91 10.47
N PHE A 137 -9.52 13.59 9.17
CA PHE A 137 -10.73 13.19 8.43
C PHE A 137 -10.93 11.68 8.34
N SER A 138 -10.09 10.89 9.03
CA SER A 138 -10.17 9.44 9.05
C SER A 138 -10.18 8.90 10.47
N PHE A 139 -9.11 8.25 10.91
CA PHE A 139 -9.06 7.55 12.20
C PHE A 139 -9.23 8.47 13.42
N TRP A 140 -9.03 9.78 13.31
CA TRP A 140 -9.22 10.71 14.43
C TRP A 140 -10.67 10.72 14.93
N GLN A 141 -11.65 10.73 14.01
CA GLN A 141 -13.06 10.69 14.39
C GLN A 141 -13.41 9.40 15.14
N TRP A 142 -12.86 8.27 14.69
CA TRP A 142 -12.99 7.01 15.39
C TRP A 142 -12.32 7.03 16.77
N LEU A 143 -11.13 7.63 16.91
CA LEU A 143 -10.49 7.81 18.22
C LEU A 143 -11.34 8.67 19.17
N VAL A 144 -11.99 9.69 18.66
CA VAL A 144 -12.90 10.54 19.45
C VAL A 144 -14.13 9.74 19.91
N ASP A 145 -14.77 9.01 18.99
CA ASP A 145 -16.02 8.31 19.24
C ASP A 145 -15.81 7.07 20.14
N GLU A 146 -14.84 6.23 19.84
CA GLU A 146 -14.66 4.94 20.49
C GLU A 146 -13.66 4.98 21.67
N HIS A 147 -12.69 5.90 21.68
CA HIS A 147 -11.57 5.91 22.62
C HIS A 147 -11.47 7.18 23.47
N GLY A 148 -12.44 8.10 23.35
CA GLY A 148 -12.56 9.29 24.21
C GLY A 148 -11.48 10.34 23.98
N PHE A 149 -10.81 10.35 22.83
CA PHE A 149 -9.92 11.42 22.45
C PHE A 149 -10.70 12.74 22.26
N ARG A 150 -10.01 13.88 22.34
CA ARG A 150 -10.68 15.19 22.37
C ARG A 150 -10.04 16.18 21.40
N ASP A 151 -10.88 16.93 20.67
CA ASP A 151 -10.44 17.92 19.69
C ASP A 151 -9.58 19.04 20.31
N GLU A 152 -9.73 19.30 21.61
CA GLU A 152 -8.95 20.32 22.30
C GLU A 152 -7.44 20.01 22.31
N SER A 153 -7.06 18.73 22.31
CA SER A 153 -5.64 18.29 22.25
C SER A 153 -5.10 18.17 20.84
N LEU A 154 -5.96 18.15 19.81
CA LEU A 154 -5.59 17.98 18.42
C LEU A 154 -4.74 19.14 17.89
N ARG A 155 -3.60 18.84 17.28
CA ARG A 155 -2.75 19.79 16.56
C ARG A 155 -2.29 19.20 15.22
N PRO A 156 -2.02 20.04 14.22
CA PRO A 156 -1.55 19.56 12.92
C PRO A 156 -0.18 18.88 13.01
N TYR A 157 -0.07 17.68 12.41
CA TYR A 157 1.20 17.01 12.15
C TYR A 157 1.67 17.36 10.74
N GLY A 158 2.87 17.93 10.66
CA GLY A 158 3.48 18.39 9.39
C GLY A 158 4.54 17.46 8.83
N PHE A 159 4.49 16.16 9.16
CA PHE A 159 5.47 15.15 8.72
C PHE A 159 6.91 15.47 9.16
N ASN A 160 7.06 16.02 10.37
CA ASN A 160 8.33 16.32 11.00
C ASN A 160 8.25 16.00 12.49
N ILE A 161 9.16 15.16 12.97
CA ILE A 161 9.17 14.67 14.36
C ILE A 161 9.81 15.64 15.36
N ALA A 162 10.34 16.80 14.94
CA ALA A 162 11.06 17.71 15.81
C ALA A 162 10.21 18.23 16.99
N GLN A 163 8.90 18.44 16.78
CA GLN A 163 7.98 18.83 17.84
C GLN A 163 7.84 17.72 18.89
N PHE A 164 7.66 16.49 18.43
CA PHE A 164 7.60 15.30 19.28
C PHE A 164 8.89 15.12 20.09
N LEU A 165 10.05 15.22 19.45
CA LEU A 165 11.36 15.09 20.13
C LEU A 165 11.59 16.18 21.20
N GLY A 166 10.94 17.33 21.04
CA GLY A 166 11.12 18.48 21.94
C GLY A 166 10.24 18.46 23.19
N ASP A 167 9.24 17.60 23.28
CA ASP A 167 8.27 17.55 24.41
C ASP A 167 7.75 16.12 24.60
N GLU A 168 8.14 15.51 25.72
CA GLU A 168 7.79 14.12 26.08
C GLU A 168 6.27 13.92 26.34
N ALA A 169 5.50 15.00 26.52
CA ALA A 169 4.06 14.90 26.70
C ALA A 169 3.28 14.86 25.38
N ILE A 170 3.95 14.99 24.25
CA ILE A 170 3.31 14.92 22.94
C ILE A 170 3.06 13.47 22.54
N VAL A 171 1.84 13.20 22.08
CA VAL A 171 1.49 12.01 21.29
C VAL A 171 1.45 12.39 19.82
N GLN A 172 1.97 11.54 18.96
CA GLN A 172 2.04 11.83 17.52
C GLN A 172 1.53 10.65 16.69
N GLN A 173 0.79 10.98 15.61
CA GLN A 173 0.55 10.04 14.53
C GLN A 173 1.87 9.48 14.00
N ALA A 174 1.89 8.18 13.73
CA ALA A 174 3.02 7.49 13.13
C ALA A 174 2.54 6.43 12.13
N TYR A 175 3.39 6.12 11.20
CA TYR A 175 3.37 4.86 10.50
C TYR A 175 4.34 3.94 11.25
N ALA A 176 3.87 2.84 11.82
CA ALA A 176 4.64 2.03 12.78
C ALA A 176 5.99 1.55 12.21
N THR A 177 6.09 1.46 10.89
CA THR A 177 7.31 1.06 10.16
C THR A 177 8.23 2.23 9.78
N ALA A 178 7.95 3.46 10.20
CA ALA A 178 8.70 4.65 9.77
C ALA A 178 9.04 5.59 10.95
N GLU A 179 8.11 6.42 11.44
CA GLU A 179 8.39 7.45 12.44
C GLU A 179 9.04 6.94 13.73
N PRO A 180 8.68 5.74 14.28
CA PRO A 180 9.38 5.21 15.44
C PRO A 180 10.87 4.95 15.19
N LEU A 181 11.22 4.50 13.97
CA LEU A 181 12.63 4.29 13.59
C LEU A 181 13.36 5.63 13.50
N TYR A 182 12.72 6.65 12.91
CA TYR A 182 13.31 8.00 12.83
C TYR A 182 13.51 8.64 14.20
N ALA A 183 12.55 8.46 15.12
CA ALA A 183 12.70 8.92 16.50
C ALA A 183 13.86 8.20 17.22
N GLY A 184 14.02 6.89 16.98
CA GLY A 184 15.14 6.12 17.49
C GLY A 184 16.49 6.60 16.96
N ASP A 185 16.59 6.96 15.67
CA ASP A 185 17.81 7.54 15.07
C ASP A 185 18.22 8.87 15.74
N GLU A 186 17.24 9.64 16.22
CA GLU A 186 17.45 10.89 16.98
C GLU A 186 17.64 10.64 18.49
N GLY A 187 17.68 9.37 18.93
CA GLY A 187 17.96 8.97 20.30
C GLY A 187 16.75 8.94 21.23
N ALA A 188 15.52 9.08 20.73
CA ALA A 188 14.31 8.92 21.50
C ALA A 188 13.94 7.43 21.63
N THR A 189 13.47 7.02 22.81
CA THR A 189 12.83 5.74 23.01
C THR A 189 11.31 5.95 22.98
N VAL A 190 10.61 5.24 22.12
CA VAL A 190 9.16 5.43 21.92
C VAL A 190 8.38 4.14 22.15
N GLU A 191 7.13 4.30 22.53
CA GLU A 191 6.10 3.27 22.52
C GLU A 191 5.17 3.55 21.34
N THR A 192 4.86 2.50 20.57
CA THR A 192 4.05 2.60 19.37
C THR A 192 2.79 1.76 19.52
N HIS A 193 1.64 2.40 19.39
CA HIS A 193 0.32 1.77 19.48
C HIS A 193 -0.31 1.71 18.09
N VAL A 194 -0.25 0.53 17.46
CA VAL A 194 -0.86 0.31 16.13
C VAL A 194 -2.37 0.31 16.25
N LEU A 195 -3.05 1.17 15.52
CA LEU A 195 -4.51 1.36 15.66
C LEU A 195 -5.32 0.09 15.34
N ALA A 196 -4.76 -0.77 14.48
CA ALA A 196 -5.37 -2.06 14.17
C ALA A 196 -5.53 -2.97 15.40
N ASP A 197 -4.65 -2.86 16.42
CA ASP A 197 -4.74 -3.61 17.68
C ASP A 197 -5.87 -3.12 18.57
N HIS A 198 -6.38 -1.92 18.29
CA HIS A 198 -7.41 -1.25 19.08
C HIS A 198 -8.75 -1.17 18.34
N GLY A 199 -8.88 -1.86 17.19
CA GLY A 199 -10.13 -1.97 16.45
C GLY A 199 -10.18 -1.26 15.10
N TRP A 200 -9.17 -0.48 14.72
CA TRP A 200 -9.09 0.15 13.40
C TRP A 200 -8.70 -0.89 12.33
N ASN A 201 -9.63 -1.81 12.04
CA ASN A 201 -9.35 -2.99 11.23
C ASN A 201 -9.59 -2.77 9.73
N THR A 202 -8.87 -1.85 9.11
CA THR A 202 -8.90 -1.60 7.67
C THR A 202 -7.81 -2.35 6.93
N TYR A 203 -8.02 -2.57 5.62
CA TYR A 203 -6.93 -2.82 4.70
C TYR A 203 -6.18 -1.52 4.41
N SER A 204 -4.86 -1.63 4.17
CA SER A 204 -4.02 -0.53 3.74
C SER A 204 -3.19 -0.93 2.53
N SER A 205 -2.51 0.03 1.89
CA SER A 205 -1.79 -0.22 0.63
C SER A 205 -2.65 -1.00 -0.37
N THR A 206 -3.92 -0.57 -0.52
CA THR A 206 -4.84 -1.15 -1.49
C THR A 206 -4.51 -0.67 -2.89
N ILE A 207 -4.71 -1.53 -3.88
CA ILE A 207 -4.58 -1.17 -5.28
C ILE A 207 -5.94 -0.85 -5.86
N GLU A 208 -6.08 0.38 -6.32
CA GLU A 208 -7.24 0.85 -7.07
C GLU A 208 -6.95 0.91 -8.57
N THR A 209 -7.97 0.63 -9.35
CA THR A 209 -8.00 0.89 -10.79
C THR A 209 -9.35 1.46 -11.20
N ARG A 210 -9.48 1.90 -12.45
CA ARG A 210 -10.77 2.37 -12.99
C ARG A 210 -11.70 1.19 -13.23
N ARG A 211 -12.99 1.36 -12.94
CA ARG A 211 -14.00 0.32 -13.18
C ARG A 211 -14.10 -0.08 -14.67
N ASN A 212 -13.95 0.88 -15.59
CA ASN A 212 -13.92 0.55 -17.02
C ASN A 212 -12.73 -0.33 -17.38
N LEU A 213 -11.55 -0.18 -16.75
CA LEU A 213 -10.40 -1.05 -17.01
C LEU A 213 -10.68 -2.50 -16.55
N VAL A 214 -11.37 -2.66 -15.40
CA VAL A 214 -11.83 -3.97 -14.92
C VAL A 214 -12.78 -4.64 -15.89
N GLU A 215 -13.67 -3.88 -16.51
CA GLU A 215 -14.70 -4.39 -17.45
C GLU A 215 -14.13 -4.66 -18.85
N GLU A 216 -13.30 -3.75 -19.37
CA GLU A 216 -12.83 -3.76 -20.76
C GLU A 216 -11.54 -4.58 -20.94
N ASN A 217 -10.67 -4.63 -19.93
CA ASN A 217 -9.40 -5.35 -20.00
C ASN A 217 -9.04 -6.08 -18.68
N PRO A 218 -9.89 -7.03 -18.24
CA PRO A 218 -9.63 -7.78 -17.00
C PRO A 218 -8.34 -8.62 -17.05
N ASP A 219 -7.88 -9.01 -18.23
CA ASP A 219 -6.64 -9.75 -18.42
C ASP A 219 -5.42 -8.91 -18.02
N LEU A 220 -5.37 -7.65 -18.41
CA LEU A 220 -4.30 -6.72 -18.00
C LEU A 220 -4.29 -6.53 -16.48
N VAL A 221 -5.48 -6.34 -15.89
CA VAL A 221 -5.61 -6.20 -14.43
C VAL A 221 -5.09 -7.45 -13.72
N GLN A 222 -5.48 -8.65 -14.20
CA GLN A 222 -5.02 -9.92 -13.61
C GLN A 222 -3.51 -10.07 -13.69
N ARG A 223 -2.91 -9.85 -14.87
CA ARG A 223 -1.45 -9.96 -15.06
C ARG A 223 -0.68 -8.99 -14.16
N PHE A 224 -1.18 -7.77 -14.00
CA PHE A 224 -0.57 -6.78 -13.13
C PHE A 224 -0.64 -7.20 -11.65
N ILE A 225 -1.78 -7.67 -11.19
CA ILE A 225 -1.96 -8.13 -9.80
C ILE A 225 -1.12 -9.38 -9.53
N ASP A 226 -1.13 -10.38 -10.42
CA ASP A 226 -0.34 -11.61 -10.25
C ASP A 226 1.16 -11.29 -10.16
N ALA A 227 1.67 -10.46 -11.08
CA ALA A 227 3.08 -10.04 -11.07
C ALA A 227 3.44 -9.23 -9.81
N SER A 228 2.53 -8.36 -9.35
CA SER A 228 2.74 -7.60 -8.11
C SER A 228 2.78 -8.51 -6.87
N ILE A 229 1.92 -9.53 -6.80
CA ILE A 229 1.92 -10.53 -5.71
C ILE A 229 3.25 -11.29 -5.69
N ILE A 230 3.71 -11.80 -6.84
CA ILE A 230 5.00 -12.47 -6.96
C ILE A 230 6.15 -11.55 -6.54
N GLY A 231 6.11 -10.29 -6.97
CA GLY A 231 7.09 -9.28 -6.57
C GLY A 231 7.13 -9.08 -5.06
N TRP A 232 5.98 -9.08 -4.37
CA TRP A 232 5.96 -8.98 -2.91
C TRP A 232 6.54 -10.22 -2.23
N TYR A 233 6.26 -11.45 -2.70
CA TYR A 233 6.91 -12.65 -2.19
C TYR A 233 8.42 -12.61 -2.39
N ASN A 234 8.89 -12.24 -3.59
CA ASN A 234 10.32 -12.12 -3.89
C ASN A 234 10.97 -11.04 -3.02
N PHE A 235 10.27 -9.93 -2.74
CA PHE A 235 10.77 -8.85 -1.90
C PHE A 235 10.87 -9.25 -0.44
N LEU A 236 9.88 -9.94 0.10
CA LEU A 236 9.90 -10.35 1.51
C LEU A 236 10.90 -11.47 1.78
N TYR A 237 11.04 -12.42 0.86
CA TYR A 237 11.74 -13.68 1.12
C TYR A 237 12.93 -13.94 0.20
N GLY A 238 13.15 -13.13 -0.83
CA GLY A 238 14.22 -13.26 -1.81
C GLY A 238 15.34 -12.23 -1.69
N ASP A 239 16.10 -12.06 -2.78
CA ASP A 239 17.16 -11.04 -2.89
C ASP A 239 16.57 -9.70 -3.31
N ARG A 240 16.70 -8.68 -2.47
CA ARG A 240 16.14 -7.34 -2.62
C ARG A 240 17.10 -6.33 -3.26
N THR A 241 18.34 -6.74 -3.55
CA THR A 241 19.42 -5.81 -3.95
C THR A 241 19.00 -4.92 -5.11
N ALA A 242 18.44 -5.49 -6.17
CA ALA A 242 18.04 -4.72 -7.35
C ALA A 242 16.82 -3.80 -7.08
N ALA A 243 15.88 -4.22 -6.24
CA ALA A 243 14.76 -3.38 -5.81
C ALA A 243 15.25 -2.19 -4.98
N TYR A 244 16.20 -2.40 -4.07
CA TYR A 244 16.79 -1.35 -3.26
C TYR A 244 17.48 -0.28 -4.11
N GLU A 245 18.22 -0.69 -5.16
CA GLU A 245 18.84 0.24 -6.10
C GLU A 245 17.82 1.15 -6.76
N LEU A 246 16.66 0.60 -7.17
CA LEU A 246 15.57 1.38 -7.77
C LEU A 246 14.91 2.31 -6.74
N ILE A 247 14.63 1.84 -5.53
CA ILE A 247 14.04 2.66 -4.46
C ILE A 247 14.97 3.83 -4.12
N MET A 248 16.27 3.58 -3.90
CA MET A 248 17.25 4.62 -3.59
C MET A 248 17.51 5.58 -4.77
N ARG A 249 17.36 5.12 -6.01
CA ARG A 249 17.41 6.00 -7.19
C ARG A 249 16.26 7.01 -7.16
N ASP A 250 15.05 6.55 -6.83
CA ASP A 250 13.83 7.36 -6.86
C ASP A 250 13.69 8.20 -5.57
N ASN A 251 14.20 7.71 -4.44
CA ASN A 251 14.26 8.41 -3.17
C ASN A 251 15.68 8.37 -2.57
N PRO A 252 16.51 9.37 -2.84
CA PRO A 252 17.89 9.43 -2.35
C PRO A 252 18.04 9.57 -0.83
N ASP A 253 16.95 9.83 -0.09
CA ASP A 253 16.95 9.85 1.38
C ASP A 253 16.92 8.45 2.00
N GLN A 254 16.71 7.41 1.17
CA GLN A 254 16.78 6.01 1.57
C GLN A 254 18.23 5.47 1.55
N SER A 255 18.43 4.42 2.33
CA SER A 255 19.65 3.62 2.35
C SER A 255 19.31 2.14 2.54
N VAL A 256 20.22 1.24 2.21
CA VAL A 256 20.05 -0.19 2.44
C VAL A 256 19.67 -0.46 3.90
N GLU A 257 20.37 0.16 4.83
CA GLU A 257 20.15 0.00 6.28
C GLU A 257 18.75 0.47 6.72
N LYS A 258 18.26 1.59 6.17
CA LYS A 258 16.88 2.06 6.45
C LYS A 258 15.86 1.09 5.88
N LEU A 259 16.04 0.66 4.65
CA LEU A 259 15.14 -0.27 3.98
C LEU A 259 15.08 -1.62 4.70
N ASP A 260 16.22 -2.15 5.16
CA ASP A 260 16.26 -3.39 5.95
C ASP A 260 15.42 -3.25 7.22
N ARG A 261 15.58 -2.15 7.96
CA ARG A 261 14.80 -1.89 9.19
C ARG A 261 13.30 -1.74 8.90
N GLU A 262 12.93 -1.03 7.84
CA GLU A 262 11.52 -0.89 7.43
C GLU A 262 10.88 -2.25 7.12
N ILE A 263 11.63 -3.15 6.47
CA ILE A 263 11.14 -4.49 6.14
C ILE A 263 11.08 -5.38 7.37
N ASP A 264 12.07 -5.31 8.24
CA ASP A 264 12.05 -6.05 9.50
C ASP A 264 10.80 -5.68 10.33
N GLU A 265 10.44 -4.40 10.37
CA GLU A 265 9.22 -3.92 11.04
C GLU A 265 7.94 -4.37 10.29
N LEU A 266 7.92 -4.31 8.96
CA LEU A 266 6.78 -4.82 8.17
C LEU A 266 6.50 -6.30 8.47
N MET A 267 7.56 -7.10 8.61
CA MET A 267 7.46 -8.51 8.93
C MET A 267 7.12 -8.75 10.41
N ALA A 268 7.79 -8.05 11.34
CA ALA A 268 7.56 -8.19 12.79
C ALA A 268 6.13 -7.79 13.20
N LEU A 269 5.55 -6.80 12.55
CA LEU A 269 4.19 -6.34 12.76
C LEU A 269 3.15 -7.12 11.93
N GLU A 270 3.58 -8.13 11.16
CA GLU A 270 2.68 -8.95 10.32
C GLU A 270 1.79 -8.10 9.40
N ILE A 271 2.37 -7.06 8.77
CA ILE A 271 1.60 -6.09 7.99
C ILE A 271 1.06 -6.70 6.69
N ILE A 272 1.87 -7.52 6.02
CA ILE A 272 1.59 -8.01 4.66
C ILE A 272 1.13 -9.46 4.67
N ASP A 273 1.96 -10.35 5.22
CA ASP A 273 1.72 -11.78 5.25
C ASP A 273 1.03 -12.19 6.56
N SER A 274 -0.24 -11.85 6.65
CA SER A 274 -1.10 -12.09 7.81
C SER A 274 -2.57 -12.12 7.39
N GLY A 275 -3.48 -12.31 8.33
CA GLY A 275 -4.91 -12.24 8.10
C GLY A 275 -5.36 -13.13 6.93
N ASN A 276 -6.06 -12.55 5.96
CA ASN A 276 -6.56 -13.29 4.78
C ASN A 276 -5.42 -13.77 3.86
N ALA A 277 -4.23 -13.15 3.91
CA ALA A 277 -3.10 -13.55 3.07
C ALA A 277 -2.55 -14.93 3.45
N LEU A 278 -2.66 -15.36 4.72
CA LEU A 278 -2.21 -16.68 5.16
C LEU A 278 -2.97 -17.84 4.49
N GLU A 279 -4.22 -17.62 4.10
CA GLU A 279 -5.06 -18.63 3.45
C GLU A 279 -5.09 -18.48 1.93
N HIS A 280 -5.05 -17.24 1.45
CA HIS A 280 -5.34 -16.91 0.05
C HIS A 280 -4.14 -16.33 -0.71
N GLY A 281 -3.03 -16.04 -0.04
CA GLY A 281 -1.83 -15.40 -0.60
C GLY A 281 -1.81 -13.88 -0.41
N ILE A 282 -0.64 -13.29 -0.56
CA ILE A 282 -0.42 -11.84 -0.52
C ILE A 282 -1.35 -11.15 -1.52
N GLY A 283 -1.86 -9.97 -1.16
CA GLY A 283 -2.83 -9.23 -1.98
C GLY A 283 -4.29 -9.61 -1.70
N ALA A 284 -4.55 -10.59 -0.83
CA ALA A 284 -5.88 -11.08 -0.50
C ALA A 284 -6.84 -9.96 -0.07
N LEU A 285 -8.10 -10.10 -0.47
CA LEU A 285 -9.18 -9.15 -0.20
C LEU A 285 -10.47 -9.91 0.17
N SER A 286 -11.06 -9.57 1.32
CA SER A 286 -12.36 -10.08 1.76
C SER A 286 -13.39 -8.97 1.68
N LEU A 287 -14.43 -9.17 0.91
CA LEU A 287 -15.54 -8.20 0.80
C LEU A 287 -16.31 -8.08 2.12
N ASP A 288 -16.41 -9.15 2.92
CA ASP A 288 -16.99 -9.10 4.26
C ASP A 288 -16.20 -8.16 5.18
N ARG A 289 -14.86 -8.17 5.09
CA ARG A 289 -14.03 -7.25 5.86
C ARG A 289 -14.14 -5.80 5.36
N VAL A 290 -14.30 -5.58 4.07
CA VAL A 290 -14.60 -4.25 3.50
C VAL A 290 -15.92 -3.73 4.07
N ALA A 291 -16.96 -4.57 4.12
CA ALA A 291 -18.26 -4.22 4.69
C ALA A 291 -18.17 -3.95 6.20
N ALA A 292 -17.47 -4.78 6.96
CA ALA A 292 -17.28 -4.58 8.40
C ALA A 292 -16.54 -3.26 8.72
N PHE A 293 -15.55 -2.89 7.92
CA PHE A 293 -14.86 -1.61 8.10
C PHE A 293 -15.75 -0.42 7.68
N HIS A 294 -16.59 -0.58 6.67
CA HIS A 294 -17.59 0.44 6.34
C HIS A 294 -18.56 0.65 7.51
N ASP A 295 -19.08 -0.42 8.12
CA ASP A 295 -19.98 -0.33 9.27
C ASP A 295 -19.30 0.38 10.46
N LEU A 296 -18.00 0.11 10.70
CA LEU A 296 -17.21 0.83 11.69
C LEU A 296 -17.18 2.33 11.38
N ALA A 297 -16.91 2.70 10.12
CA ALA A 297 -16.82 4.10 9.71
C ALA A 297 -18.17 4.82 9.79
N VAL A 298 -19.29 4.13 9.54
CA VAL A 298 -20.64 4.66 9.72
C VAL A 298 -20.94 4.86 11.20
N ASN A 299 -20.65 3.87 12.04
CA ASN A 299 -20.89 3.95 13.48
C ASN A 299 -20.08 5.09 14.14
N ALA A 300 -18.84 5.31 13.71
CA ALA A 300 -17.99 6.42 14.15
C ALA A 300 -18.35 7.78 13.51
N GLY A 301 -19.43 7.87 12.73
CA GLY A 301 -19.88 9.12 12.11
C GLY A 301 -18.94 9.67 11.01
N ILE A 302 -17.99 8.85 10.51
CA ILE A 302 -17.08 9.23 9.42
C ILE A 302 -17.80 9.21 8.07
N ILE A 303 -18.73 8.27 7.92
CA ILE A 303 -19.53 8.06 6.70
C ILE A 303 -21.00 8.09 7.08
N ASP A 304 -21.83 8.81 6.32
CA ASP A 304 -23.28 8.78 6.49
C ASP A 304 -23.85 7.43 6.06
N GLU A 305 -24.83 6.91 6.80
CA GLU A 305 -25.52 5.64 6.47
C GLU A 305 -26.11 5.70 5.04
N GLY A 306 -25.80 4.68 4.23
CA GLY A 306 -26.28 4.58 2.86
C GLY A 306 -25.58 5.49 1.84
N ALA A 307 -24.52 6.21 2.24
CA ALA A 307 -23.77 7.09 1.34
C ALA A 307 -22.81 6.35 0.38
N VAL A 308 -22.52 5.06 0.65
CA VAL A 308 -21.58 4.25 -0.13
C VAL A 308 -22.27 2.98 -0.62
N ASP A 309 -22.21 2.75 -1.92
CA ASP A 309 -22.56 1.48 -2.53
C ASP A 309 -21.33 0.55 -2.49
N LEU A 310 -21.36 -0.46 -1.65
CA LEU A 310 -20.23 -1.37 -1.41
C LEU A 310 -19.87 -2.21 -2.65
N ASP A 311 -20.83 -2.49 -3.53
CA ASP A 311 -20.57 -3.22 -4.78
C ASP A 311 -19.66 -2.44 -5.75
N LEU A 312 -19.53 -1.13 -5.53
CA LEU A 312 -18.67 -0.23 -6.32
C LEU A 312 -17.31 0.01 -5.69
N VAL A 313 -17.09 -0.40 -4.43
CA VAL A 313 -15.85 -0.13 -3.68
C VAL A 313 -14.73 -1.08 -4.06
N ALA A 314 -15.01 -2.37 -4.11
CA ALA A 314 -13.98 -3.40 -4.24
C ALA A 314 -14.49 -4.63 -4.99
N THR A 315 -13.55 -5.38 -5.58
CA THR A 315 -13.79 -6.71 -6.13
C THR A 315 -12.64 -7.65 -5.79
N ASP A 316 -12.94 -8.89 -5.44
CA ASP A 316 -11.98 -9.96 -5.20
C ASP A 316 -11.69 -10.82 -6.44
N GLN A 317 -12.19 -10.40 -7.61
CA GLN A 317 -12.07 -11.11 -8.88
C GLN A 317 -10.62 -11.47 -9.24
N PHE A 318 -9.65 -10.63 -8.87
CA PHE A 318 -8.25 -10.73 -9.30
C PHE A 318 -7.32 -11.32 -8.26
N VAL A 319 -7.78 -11.55 -7.03
CA VAL A 319 -7.01 -12.04 -5.89
C VAL A 319 -7.56 -13.34 -5.33
N ASN A 320 -7.07 -13.81 -4.18
CA ASN A 320 -7.54 -15.02 -3.48
C ASN A 320 -7.33 -16.31 -4.30
N LYS A 321 -6.32 -16.35 -5.15
CA LYS A 321 -6.02 -17.46 -6.08
C LYS A 321 -4.76 -18.25 -5.68
N GLY A 322 -4.13 -17.90 -4.55
CA GLY A 322 -2.92 -18.54 -4.07
C GLY A 322 -1.68 -18.29 -4.95
N VAL A 323 -1.69 -17.22 -5.76
CA VAL A 323 -0.54 -16.84 -6.60
C VAL A 323 0.68 -16.60 -5.71
N GLY A 324 1.83 -17.19 -6.07
CA GLY A 324 3.10 -17.02 -5.36
C GLY A 324 3.21 -17.68 -3.98
N MET A 325 2.21 -18.38 -3.48
CA MET A 325 2.27 -19.03 -2.16
C MET A 325 3.37 -20.10 -2.07
N ASP A 326 3.79 -20.67 -3.18
CA ASP A 326 4.92 -21.61 -3.26
C ASP A 326 6.29 -20.92 -3.07
N LEU A 327 6.34 -19.59 -3.13
CA LEU A 327 7.53 -18.77 -2.85
C LEU A 327 7.70 -18.48 -1.36
N HIS A 328 6.66 -18.73 -0.55
CA HIS A 328 6.73 -18.54 0.90
C HIS A 328 7.66 -19.60 1.52
N PRO A 329 8.67 -19.21 2.32
CA PRO A 329 9.46 -20.17 3.09
C PRO A 329 8.58 -20.82 4.18
N HIS A 330 8.40 -22.14 4.10
CA HIS A 330 7.61 -22.94 5.07
C HIS A 330 8.29 -23.07 6.42
#